data_9429c3672154d013eae405c616d1b707
#
_entry.id   9429c3672154d013eae405c616d1b707
#
_cell.length_a   1.000
_cell.length_b   1.000
_cell.length_c   1.000
_cell.angle_alpha   90.00
_cell.angle_beta   90.00
_cell.angle_gamma   90.00
#
_symmetry.space_group_name_H-M   'P 1'
#
loop_
_entity.id
_entity.type
_entity.pdbx_description
1 polymer ?
#
loop_
_entity_poly.entity_id
_entity_poly.type
_entity_poly.pdbx_seq_one_letter_code
_entity_poly.pdbx_strand_id
1 'polypeptide(L)'
;ALTPPAKTAAAETEAVSAPLAEPLRLVRNAELYSTRVELLSQGESAKNAAYARALVQVINQLTGQTHAGSNPVVRGAMANAPKWVNNSQQSSGPSDSEGNTLVGGTPVFKASLKVSFDPNPVDSLIAAAGYSYWTGERPKPMLWLSLDDGRGPRLITAKQLNVIKSLADRGLQRGIRFLVPQGTPQELAAIGSVNNLDGRALAALNTRYQNDTMLIGRIYRSTSGWSAWWSLWQDGA
;
A
#
# COMPACT_ATOMS: atom_id res chain seq x y z
N ALA A 1 -77.54 -27.69 23.38
CA ALA A 1 -76.64 -26.87 22.63
C ALA A 1 -75.16 -27.29 22.92
N LEU A 2 -74.60 -28.05 22.00
CA LEU A 2 -73.19 -28.50 22.08
C LEU A 2 -72.35 -27.61 21.21
N THR A 3 -71.37 -27.00 21.83
CA THR A 3 -70.32 -26.15 21.17
C THR A 3 -69.24 -27.08 20.65
N PRO A 4 -68.78 -26.98 19.39
CA PRO A 4 -67.64 -27.76 18.89
C PRO A 4 -66.33 -27.17 19.34
N PRO A 5 -65.28 -27.98 19.48
CA PRO A 5 -63.97 -27.52 19.94
C PRO A 5 -63.21 -26.74 18.84
N ALA A 6 -62.46 -25.69 19.27
CA ALA A 6 -61.64 -24.90 18.44
C ALA A 6 -60.41 -25.68 17.91
N LYS A 7 -60.25 -25.61 16.60
CA LYS A 7 -59.15 -26.20 15.88
C LYS A 7 -57.88 -25.32 16.04
N THR A 8 -56.93 -25.82 16.81
CA THR A 8 -55.63 -25.18 16.98
C THR A 8 -54.88 -25.25 15.66
N ALA A 9 -54.64 -24.07 15.07
CA ALA A 9 -53.78 -23.95 13.92
C ALA A 9 -52.31 -24.01 14.41
N ALA A 10 -51.60 -25.04 14.00
CA ALA A 10 -50.15 -25.11 14.16
C ALA A 10 -49.50 -24.08 13.22
N ALA A 11 -48.84 -23.12 13.79
CA ALA A 11 -47.99 -22.22 13.04
C ALA A 11 -46.73 -22.99 12.59
N GLU A 12 -46.67 -23.32 11.32
CA GLU A 12 -45.40 -23.75 10.69
C GLU A 12 -44.44 -22.56 10.69
N THR A 13 -43.43 -22.67 11.52
CA THR A 13 -42.28 -21.75 11.48
C THR A 13 -41.46 -22.10 10.25
N GLU A 14 -41.66 -21.39 9.15
CA GLU A 14 -40.70 -21.40 8.04
C GLU A 14 -39.35 -20.91 8.57
N ALA A 15 -38.41 -21.84 8.68
CA ALA A 15 -37.01 -21.52 8.87
C ALA A 15 -36.51 -20.78 7.60
N VAL A 16 -36.44 -19.47 7.68
CA VAL A 16 -35.75 -18.66 6.68
C VAL A 16 -34.27 -19.09 6.70
N SER A 17 -33.92 -19.95 5.74
CA SER A 17 -32.54 -20.29 5.46
C SER A 17 -31.81 -18.99 5.07
N ALA A 18 -30.98 -18.49 5.97
CA ALA A 18 -30.09 -17.41 5.64
C ALA A 18 -29.26 -17.83 4.41
N PRO A 19 -29.12 -16.99 3.39
CA PRO A 19 -28.28 -17.32 2.25
C PRO A 19 -26.86 -17.58 2.77
N LEU A 20 -26.34 -18.77 2.45
CA LEU A 20 -24.93 -19.08 2.68
C LEU A 20 -24.12 -17.93 2.11
N ALA A 21 -23.35 -17.24 2.96
CA ALA A 21 -22.46 -16.20 2.53
C ALA A 21 -21.61 -16.74 1.38
N GLU A 22 -21.74 -16.15 0.20
CA GLU A 22 -20.87 -16.52 -0.92
C GLU A 22 -19.41 -16.41 -0.44
N PRO A 23 -18.56 -17.38 -0.76
CA PRO A 23 -17.16 -17.28 -0.42
C PRO A 23 -16.65 -15.97 -1.00
N LEU A 24 -16.08 -15.13 -0.15
CA LEU A 24 -15.49 -13.84 -0.51
C LEU A 24 -14.64 -14.07 -1.76
N ARG A 25 -15.14 -13.67 -2.92
CA ARG A 25 -14.37 -13.67 -4.15
C ARG A 25 -13.20 -12.71 -3.89
N LEU A 26 -12.02 -13.29 -3.77
CA LEU A 26 -10.78 -12.51 -3.82
C LEU A 26 -10.83 -11.66 -5.08
N VAL A 27 -11.10 -10.38 -4.93
CA VAL A 27 -10.97 -9.43 -6.04
C VAL A 27 -9.48 -9.35 -6.32
N ARG A 28 -9.04 -10.14 -7.30
CA ARG A 28 -7.64 -10.16 -7.74
C ARG A 28 -7.34 -8.82 -8.38
N ASN A 29 -6.77 -7.92 -7.61
CA ASN A 29 -6.25 -6.69 -8.16
C ASN A 29 -4.92 -7.00 -8.85
N ALA A 30 -4.93 -7.00 -10.19
CA ALA A 30 -3.75 -7.30 -11.01
C ALA A 30 -2.54 -6.40 -10.68
N GLU A 31 -2.77 -5.19 -10.18
CA GLU A 31 -1.70 -4.29 -9.75
C GLU A 31 -0.91 -4.85 -8.56
N LEU A 32 -1.55 -5.62 -7.68
CA LEU A 32 -0.87 -6.22 -6.52
C LEU A 32 0.07 -7.38 -6.89
N TYR A 33 -0.12 -7.98 -8.06
CA TYR A 33 0.80 -9.00 -8.62
C TYR A 33 1.92 -8.38 -9.45
N SER A 34 2.04 -7.06 -9.44
CA SER A 34 3.08 -6.32 -10.15
C SER A 34 3.90 -5.49 -9.19
N THR A 35 5.18 -5.37 -9.47
CA THR A 35 6.06 -4.49 -8.72
C THR A 35 7.20 -3.97 -9.59
N ARG A 36 7.92 -2.98 -9.09
CA ARG A 36 9.14 -2.47 -9.71
C ARG A 36 10.33 -2.75 -8.81
N VAL A 37 11.38 -3.30 -9.39
CA VAL A 37 12.65 -3.58 -8.71
C VAL A 37 13.81 -2.97 -9.47
N GLU A 38 14.86 -2.62 -8.77
CA GLU A 38 16.09 -2.13 -9.37
C GLU A 38 16.84 -3.29 -10.07
N LEU A 39 17.33 -3.03 -11.27
CA LEU A 39 18.20 -3.96 -12.00
C LEU A 39 19.66 -3.58 -11.71
N LEU A 40 20.33 -4.37 -10.90
CA LEU A 40 21.65 -4.07 -10.36
C LEU A 40 22.79 -4.21 -11.40
N SER A 41 22.58 -5.02 -12.43
CA SER A 41 23.50 -5.21 -13.54
C SER A 41 22.74 -5.69 -14.77
N GLN A 42 23.43 -5.83 -15.90
CA GLN A 42 22.85 -6.32 -17.13
C GLN A 42 23.05 -7.84 -17.26
N GLY A 43 22.21 -8.49 -18.07
CA GLY A 43 22.28 -9.92 -18.37
C GLY A 43 21.20 -10.76 -17.69
N GLU A 44 21.08 -12.00 -18.10
CA GLU A 44 20.02 -12.92 -17.67
C GLU A 44 20.09 -13.24 -16.17
N SER A 45 21.30 -13.42 -15.64
CA SER A 45 21.49 -13.67 -14.20
C SER A 45 20.96 -12.51 -13.34
N ALA A 46 21.21 -11.28 -13.76
CA ALA A 46 20.73 -10.09 -13.08
C ALA A 46 19.20 -9.94 -13.16
N LYS A 47 18.60 -10.28 -14.31
CA LYS A 47 17.15 -10.31 -14.49
C LYS A 47 16.51 -11.38 -13.60
N ASN A 48 17.08 -12.58 -13.56
CA ASN A 48 16.57 -13.67 -12.72
C ASN A 48 16.63 -13.31 -11.23
N ALA A 49 17.71 -12.67 -10.80
CA ALA A 49 17.82 -12.14 -9.44
C ALA A 49 16.79 -11.02 -9.16
N ALA A 50 16.50 -10.17 -10.15
CA ALA A 50 15.47 -9.15 -10.06
C ALA A 50 14.06 -9.77 -9.97
N TYR A 51 13.76 -10.81 -10.74
CA TYR A 51 12.50 -11.55 -10.66
C TYR A 51 12.31 -12.19 -9.28
N ALA A 52 13.36 -12.78 -8.71
CA ALA A 52 13.31 -13.34 -7.36
C ALA A 52 12.98 -12.29 -6.30
N ARG A 53 13.63 -11.11 -6.36
CA ARG A 53 13.31 -10.00 -5.47
C ARG A 53 11.90 -9.47 -5.69
N ALA A 54 11.46 -9.36 -6.94
CA ALA A 54 10.11 -8.94 -7.30
C ALA A 54 9.04 -9.90 -6.75
N LEU A 55 9.28 -11.21 -6.81
CA LEU A 55 8.38 -12.22 -6.25
C LEU A 55 8.20 -12.02 -4.74
N VAL A 56 9.29 -11.87 -3.99
CA VAL A 56 9.23 -11.62 -2.54
C VAL A 56 8.45 -10.34 -2.24
N GLN A 57 8.65 -9.29 -3.02
CA GLN A 57 7.97 -8.01 -2.85
C GLN A 57 6.46 -8.12 -3.13
N VAL A 58 6.07 -8.87 -4.17
CA VAL A 58 4.67 -9.16 -4.48
C VAL A 58 4.01 -9.95 -3.35
N ILE A 59 4.69 -10.95 -2.78
CA ILE A 59 4.18 -11.69 -1.63
C ILE A 59 3.99 -10.74 -0.42
N ASN A 60 4.95 -9.88 -0.14
CA ASN A 60 4.81 -8.87 0.92
C ASN A 60 3.60 -7.96 0.69
N GLN A 61 3.37 -7.50 -0.56
CA GLN A 61 2.20 -6.67 -0.92
C GLN A 61 0.88 -7.40 -0.69
N LEU A 62 0.82 -8.67 -1.08
CA LEU A 62 -0.41 -9.47 -1.03
C LEU A 62 -0.78 -9.88 0.40
N THR A 63 0.22 -10.10 1.27
CA THR A 63 0.03 -10.69 2.60
C THR A 63 0.21 -9.69 3.74
N GLY A 64 0.81 -8.52 3.47
CA GLY A 64 1.21 -7.58 4.51
C GLY A 64 2.48 -7.98 5.26
N GLN A 65 3.13 -9.10 4.90
CA GLN A 65 4.40 -9.51 5.48
C GLN A 65 5.51 -8.50 5.14
N THR A 66 6.50 -8.41 6.02
CA THR A 66 7.65 -7.51 5.80
C THR A 66 8.91 -8.26 5.37
N HIS A 67 8.95 -9.57 5.60
CA HIS A 67 10.13 -10.41 5.41
C HIS A 67 9.76 -11.77 4.80
N ALA A 68 8.88 -11.82 3.79
CA ALA A 68 8.47 -13.09 3.18
C ALA A 68 9.65 -13.89 2.63
N GLY A 69 10.72 -13.22 2.18
CA GLY A 69 11.95 -13.88 1.70
C GLY A 69 12.72 -14.68 2.76
N SER A 70 12.44 -14.50 4.05
CA SER A 70 13.02 -15.33 5.12
C SER A 70 12.29 -16.66 5.32
N ASN A 71 11.07 -16.80 4.81
CA ASN A 71 10.33 -18.05 4.84
C ASN A 71 11.01 -19.10 3.95
N PRO A 72 11.30 -20.33 4.47
CA PRO A 72 12.00 -21.36 3.71
C PRO A 72 11.28 -21.77 2.43
N VAL A 73 9.94 -21.82 2.44
CA VAL A 73 9.12 -22.19 1.28
C VAL A 73 9.22 -21.12 0.19
N VAL A 74 9.12 -19.85 0.55
CA VAL A 74 9.29 -18.74 -0.38
C VAL A 74 10.70 -18.72 -0.95
N ARG A 75 11.71 -18.90 -0.11
CA ARG A 75 13.12 -18.95 -0.53
C ARG A 75 13.37 -20.06 -1.53
N GLY A 76 12.84 -21.26 -1.29
CA GLY A 76 12.95 -22.39 -2.21
C GLY A 76 12.28 -22.14 -3.56
N ALA A 77 11.25 -21.32 -3.61
CA ALA A 77 10.51 -21.00 -4.82
C ALA A 77 11.15 -19.85 -5.64
N MET A 78 12.06 -19.08 -5.08
CA MET A 78 12.64 -17.89 -5.74
C MET A 78 13.31 -18.21 -7.08
N ALA A 79 13.92 -19.41 -7.22
CA ALA A 79 14.51 -19.88 -8.47
C ALA A 79 13.49 -20.09 -9.59
N ASN A 80 12.21 -20.29 -9.25
CA ASN A 80 11.12 -20.44 -10.21
C ASN A 80 10.47 -19.11 -10.61
N ALA A 81 10.83 -18.02 -9.98
CA ALA A 81 10.24 -16.70 -10.27
C ALA A 81 10.23 -16.35 -11.78
N PRO A 82 11.30 -16.59 -12.56
CA PRO A 82 11.28 -16.30 -14.00
C PRO A 82 10.17 -17.01 -14.77
N LYS A 83 9.78 -18.22 -14.34
CA LYS A 83 8.74 -19.03 -14.99
C LYS A 83 7.33 -18.48 -14.75
N TRP A 84 7.16 -17.67 -13.71
CA TRP A 84 5.87 -17.12 -13.28
C TRP A 84 5.64 -15.68 -13.74
N VAL A 85 6.63 -15.11 -14.45
CA VAL A 85 6.54 -13.77 -15.00
C VAL A 85 5.61 -13.75 -16.21
N ASN A 86 4.52 -13.00 -16.16
CA ASN A 86 3.64 -12.75 -17.29
C ASN A 86 4.16 -11.64 -18.19
N ASN A 87 4.70 -10.58 -17.58
CA ASN A 87 5.24 -9.43 -18.30
C ASN A 87 6.37 -8.79 -17.52
N SER A 88 7.36 -8.32 -18.24
CA SER A 88 8.44 -7.51 -17.66
C SER A 88 8.82 -6.37 -18.60
N GLN A 89 8.96 -5.18 -18.07
CA GLN A 89 9.35 -3.98 -18.80
C GLN A 89 10.55 -3.35 -18.12
N GLN A 90 11.63 -3.23 -18.86
CA GLN A 90 12.81 -2.51 -18.39
C GLN A 90 12.68 -1.03 -18.72
N SER A 91 12.99 -0.18 -17.77
CA SER A 91 13.12 1.25 -17.97
C SER A 91 14.44 1.73 -17.40
N SER A 92 15.08 2.65 -18.11
CA SER A 92 16.28 3.35 -17.65
C SER A 92 15.91 4.80 -17.44
N GLY A 93 16.17 5.32 -16.29
CA GLY A 93 15.87 6.71 -15.95
C GLY A 93 16.89 7.25 -14.96
N PRO A 94 16.88 8.58 -14.72
CA PRO A 94 17.69 9.15 -13.64
C PRO A 94 17.32 8.44 -12.34
N SER A 95 18.32 8.15 -11.53
CA SER A 95 18.10 7.53 -10.21
C SER A 95 17.32 8.50 -9.34
N ASP A 96 16.04 8.19 -9.10
CA ASP A 96 15.18 8.94 -8.20
C ASP A 96 15.43 8.60 -6.72
N SER A 97 16.44 7.78 -6.44
CA SER A 97 16.83 7.42 -5.08
C SER A 97 17.67 8.51 -4.47
N GLU A 98 17.08 9.18 -3.49
CA GLU A 98 17.74 9.99 -2.47
C GLU A 98 18.97 10.80 -2.86
N GLY A 99 18.72 12.04 -3.26
CA GLY A 99 19.64 13.16 -2.96
C GLY A 99 21.00 13.18 -3.64
N ASN A 100 21.42 12.12 -4.33
CA ASN A 100 22.70 12.12 -5.01
C ASN A 100 22.64 11.38 -6.35
N THR A 101 22.03 12.03 -7.33
CA THR A 101 22.03 11.58 -8.73
C THR A 101 23.37 11.87 -9.45
N LEU A 102 24.34 12.42 -8.76
CA LEU A 102 25.61 12.85 -9.34
C LEU A 102 26.77 12.16 -8.64
N VAL A 103 27.49 11.33 -9.34
CA VAL A 103 28.82 10.90 -8.96
C VAL A 103 29.81 11.66 -9.85
N GLY A 104 30.59 12.56 -9.28
CA GLY A 104 31.52 13.39 -10.04
C GLY A 104 30.86 14.33 -11.05
N GLY A 105 29.62 14.79 -10.80
CA GLY A 105 28.88 15.68 -11.69
C GLY A 105 28.14 14.98 -12.84
N THR A 106 28.22 13.66 -12.95
CA THR A 106 27.54 12.88 -14.01
C THR A 106 26.25 12.24 -13.49
N PRO A 107 25.12 12.34 -14.22
CA PRO A 107 23.87 11.67 -13.84
C PRO A 107 24.08 10.15 -13.79
N VAL A 108 23.71 9.53 -12.67
CA VAL A 108 23.68 8.07 -12.54
C VAL A 108 22.31 7.57 -13.00
N PHE A 109 22.28 6.85 -14.12
CA PHE A 109 21.08 6.19 -14.60
C PHE A 109 20.97 4.81 -13.96
N LYS A 110 19.87 4.55 -13.27
CA LYS A 110 19.55 3.23 -12.76
C LYS A 110 18.52 2.56 -13.64
N ALA A 111 18.82 1.33 -14.02
CA ALA A 111 17.85 0.49 -14.70
C ALA A 111 16.87 -0.08 -13.68
N SER A 112 15.60 -0.05 -13.99
CA SER A 112 14.53 -0.68 -13.21
C SER A 112 13.74 -1.64 -14.07
N LEU A 113 13.19 -2.67 -13.43
CA LEU A 113 12.37 -3.68 -14.06
C LEU A 113 10.99 -3.68 -13.41
N LYS A 114 9.95 -3.36 -14.18
CA LYS A 114 8.56 -3.58 -13.78
C LYS A 114 8.22 -5.01 -14.13
N VAL A 115 7.79 -5.80 -13.13
CA VAL A 115 7.49 -7.22 -13.26
C VAL A 115 6.06 -7.48 -12.86
N SER A 116 5.34 -8.25 -13.68
CA SER A 116 4.01 -8.76 -13.36
C SER A 116 4.05 -10.28 -13.36
N PHE A 117 3.48 -10.89 -12.34
CA PHE A 117 3.43 -12.34 -12.17
C PHE A 117 2.05 -12.92 -12.48
N ASP A 118 2.03 -14.19 -12.89
CA ASP A 118 0.82 -14.99 -12.91
C ASP A 118 0.28 -15.17 -11.48
N PRO A 119 -0.97 -14.79 -11.21
CA PRO A 119 -1.56 -14.95 -9.89
C PRO A 119 -1.58 -16.39 -9.38
N ASN A 120 -1.81 -17.38 -10.25
CA ASN A 120 -2.02 -18.75 -9.82
C ASN A 120 -0.84 -19.38 -9.07
N PRO A 121 0.39 -19.38 -9.61
CA PRO A 121 1.53 -19.92 -8.87
C PRO A 121 1.91 -19.08 -7.66
N VAL A 122 1.70 -17.76 -7.70
CA VAL A 122 1.93 -16.88 -6.55
C VAL A 122 0.97 -17.20 -5.42
N ASP A 123 -0.33 -17.37 -5.73
CA ASP A 123 -1.36 -17.75 -4.75
C ASP A 123 -1.06 -19.10 -4.11
N SER A 124 -0.65 -20.07 -4.92
CA SER A 124 -0.26 -21.39 -4.44
C SER A 124 0.94 -21.33 -3.49
N LEU A 125 1.93 -20.48 -3.81
CA LEU A 125 3.11 -20.27 -2.97
C LEU A 125 2.74 -19.60 -1.64
N ILE A 126 1.87 -18.60 -1.66
CA ILE A 126 1.39 -17.92 -0.44
C ILE A 126 0.70 -18.91 0.50
N ALA A 127 -0.18 -19.76 -0.04
CA ALA A 127 -0.84 -20.81 0.72
C ALA A 127 0.15 -21.83 1.29
N ALA A 128 1.11 -22.30 0.48
CA ALA A 128 2.14 -23.25 0.90
C ALA A 128 3.08 -22.66 1.96
N ALA A 129 3.32 -21.36 1.94
CA ALA A 129 4.12 -20.65 2.94
C ALA A 129 3.36 -20.42 4.27
N GLY A 130 2.08 -20.79 4.33
CA GLY A 130 1.23 -20.59 5.50
C GLY A 130 0.82 -19.14 5.72
N TYR A 131 0.88 -18.30 4.70
CA TYR A 131 0.47 -16.91 4.79
C TYR A 131 -1.00 -16.73 4.42
N SER A 132 -1.64 -15.78 5.09
CA SER A 132 -2.98 -15.33 4.73
C SER A 132 -2.89 -14.11 3.83
N TYR A 133 -3.83 -13.99 2.89
CA TYR A 133 -3.97 -12.76 2.13
C TYR A 133 -4.48 -11.64 3.02
N TRP A 134 -4.01 -10.46 2.76
CA TRP A 134 -4.71 -9.28 3.21
C TRP A 134 -5.96 -9.12 2.33
N THR A 135 -7.05 -9.72 2.76
CA THR A 135 -8.36 -9.66 2.10
C THR A 135 -9.04 -8.34 2.43
N GLY A 136 -9.71 -7.79 1.45
CA GLY A 136 -10.42 -6.52 1.56
C GLY A 136 -9.82 -5.41 0.71
N GLU A 137 -10.56 -4.34 0.61
CA GLU A 137 -10.10 -3.14 -0.08
C GLU A 137 -8.93 -2.53 0.68
N ARG A 138 -7.84 -2.27 -0.03
CA ARG A 138 -6.66 -1.64 0.55
C ARG A 138 -6.99 -0.21 0.92
N PRO A 139 -6.73 0.22 2.16
CA PRO A 139 -6.92 1.61 2.52
C PRO A 139 -6.02 2.49 1.65
N LYS A 140 -6.54 3.63 1.25
CA LYS A 140 -5.80 4.69 0.57
C LYS A 140 -5.68 5.87 1.52
N PRO A 141 -4.86 5.76 2.58
CA PRO A 141 -4.82 6.79 3.60
C PRO A 141 -4.42 8.13 3.00
N MET A 142 -5.09 9.18 3.45
CA MET A 142 -4.70 10.54 3.14
C MET A 142 -3.43 10.89 3.92
N LEU A 143 -2.40 11.30 3.22
CA LEU A 143 -1.15 11.76 3.81
C LEU A 143 -1.19 13.28 4.01
N TRP A 144 -1.40 13.71 5.24
CA TRP A 144 -1.24 15.10 5.66
C TRP A 144 0.17 15.30 6.18
N LEU A 145 1.03 15.93 5.41
CA LEU A 145 2.45 16.06 5.75
C LEU A 145 2.89 17.52 5.83
N SER A 146 3.37 17.90 7.01
CA SER A 146 4.08 19.16 7.25
C SER A 146 5.58 18.93 7.10
N LEU A 147 6.23 19.75 6.30
CA LEU A 147 7.68 19.78 6.14
C LEU A 147 8.23 21.14 6.52
N ASP A 148 9.22 21.17 7.42
CA ASP A 148 9.94 22.38 7.82
C ASP A 148 11.46 22.18 7.64
N ASP A 149 12.02 22.85 6.66
CA ASP A 149 13.46 22.86 6.37
C ASP A 149 14.22 24.01 7.04
N GLY A 150 13.58 24.66 8.03
CA GLY A 150 14.09 25.84 8.72
C GLY A 150 13.49 27.16 8.21
N ARG A 151 12.58 27.09 7.22
CA ARG A 151 11.86 28.26 6.67
C ARG A 151 10.43 28.36 7.17
N GLY A 152 10.05 27.50 8.08
CA GLY A 152 8.70 27.33 8.58
C GLY A 152 7.96 26.15 7.95
N PRO A 153 6.94 25.63 8.68
CA PRO A 153 6.18 24.50 8.24
C PRO A 153 5.37 24.80 6.97
N ARG A 154 5.42 23.88 6.00
CA ARG A 154 4.62 23.94 4.79
C ARG A 154 3.92 22.61 4.54
N LEU A 155 2.70 22.66 4.03
CA LEU A 155 1.94 21.49 3.65
C LEU A 155 2.49 20.91 2.34
N ILE A 156 2.76 19.61 2.33
CA ILE A 156 3.07 18.88 1.11
C ILE A 156 1.77 18.51 0.41
N THR A 157 1.66 18.86 -0.86
CA THR A 157 0.47 18.71 -1.68
C THR A 157 0.78 17.91 -2.95
N ALA A 158 -0.24 17.65 -3.75
CA ALA A 158 -0.10 16.98 -5.05
C ALA A 158 0.91 17.66 -6.00
N LYS A 159 1.27 18.92 -5.76
CA LYS A 159 2.27 19.66 -6.54
C LYS A 159 3.71 19.30 -6.17
N GLN A 160 3.93 18.67 -5.01
CA GLN A 160 5.27 18.32 -4.51
C GLN A 160 5.44 16.81 -4.29
N LEU A 161 4.88 15.98 -5.17
CA LEU A 161 4.95 14.51 -5.05
C LEU A 161 6.38 13.97 -5.02
N ASN A 162 7.31 14.66 -5.64
CA ASN A 162 8.73 14.30 -5.60
C ASN A 162 9.30 14.29 -4.17
N VAL A 163 8.79 15.14 -3.29
CA VAL A 163 9.26 15.23 -1.88
C VAL A 163 8.91 13.98 -1.10
N ILE A 164 7.77 13.35 -1.42
CA ILE A 164 7.28 12.16 -0.72
C ILE A 164 7.52 10.86 -1.50
N LYS A 165 8.29 10.93 -2.60
CA LYS A 165 8.47 9.78 -3.49
C LYS A 165 8.96 8.53 -2.74
N SER A 166 9.98 8.65 -1.89
CA SER A 166 10.51 7.52 -1.12
C SER A 166 9.46 6.92 -0.18
N LEU A 167 8.64 7.76 0.46
CA LEU A 167 7.55 7.30 1.32
C LEU A 167 6.45 6.61 0.51
N ALA A 168 6.07 7.19 -0.62
CA ALA A 168 5.06 6.63 -1.52
C ALA A 168 5.50 5.28 -2.09
N ASP A 169 6.76 5.18 -2.54
CA ASP A 169 7.34 3.93 -3.04
C ASP A 169 7.38 2.86 -1.96
N ARG A 170 7.72 3.22 -0.73
CA ARG A 170 7.70 2.28 0.40
C ARG A 170 6.27 1.83 0.75
N GLY A 171 5.30 2.73 0.64
CA GLY A 171 3.88 2.40 0.76
C GLY A 171 3.44 1.38 -0.29
N LEU A 172 3.78 1.62 -1.57
CA LEU A 172 3.47 0.71 -2.67
C LEU A 172 4.09 -0.68 -2.50
N GLN A 173 5.32 -0.76 -1.99
CA GLN A 173 5.97 -2.03 -1.66
C GLN A 173 5.18 -2.86 -0.65
N ARG A 174 4.31 -2.23 0.13
CA ARG A 174 3.42 -2.86 1.11
C ARG A 174 1.97 -2.93 0.65
N GLY A 175 1.70 -2.59 -0.60
CA GLY A 175 0.35 -2.56 -1.16
C GLY A 175 -0.51 -1.39 -0.66
N ILE A 176 0.11 -0.33 -0.11
CA ILE A 176 -0.58 0.87 0.36
C ILE A 176 -0.32 2.01 -0.62
N ARG A 177 -1.37 2.71 -1.02
CA ARG A 177 -1.29 3.89 -1.88
C ARG A 177 -1.79 5.11 -1.13
N PHE A 178 -0.91 6.10 -0.93
CA PHE A 178 -1.30 7.35 -0.30
C PHE A 178 -2.06 8.26 -1.25
N LEU A 179 -3.06 8.95 -0.73
CA LEU A 179 -3.63 10.16 -1.30
C LEU A 179 -2.92 11.36 -0.68
N VAL A 180 -2.85 12.46 -1.39
CA VAL A 180 -2.26 13.72 -0.89
C VAL A 180 -3.20 14.89 -1.14
N PRO A 181 -3.19 15.93 -0.28
CA PRO A 181 -4.01 17.12 -0.46
C PRO A 181 -3.74 17.81 -1.79
N GLN A 182 -4.76 18.36 -2.40
CA GLN A 182 -4.65 19.11 -3.66
C GLN A 182 -3.96 20.48 -3.49
N GLY A 183 -3.97 21.02 -2.27
CA GLY A 183 -3.42 22.34 -1.96
C GLY A 183 -4.45 23.45 -2.16
N THR A 184 -5.71 23.21 -1.80
CA THR A 184 -6.72 24.27 -1.76
C THR A 184 -6.40 25.29 -0.67
N PRO A 185 -6.94 26.53 -0.75
CA PRO A 185 -6.70 27.54 0.29
C PRO A 185 -7.04 27.07 1.71
N GLN A 186 -8.13 26.28 1.86
CA GLN A 186 -8.53 25.74 3.16
C GLN A 186 -7.52 24.71 3.67
N GLU A 187 -6.99 23.86 2.79
CA GLU A 187 -5.97 22.86 3.14
C GLU A 187 -4.66 23.52 3.53
N LEU A 188 -4.23 24.53 2.77
CA LEU A 188 -3.02 25.30 3.08
C LEU A 188 -3.16 26.05 4.42
N ALA A 189 -4.34 26.60 4.71
CA ALA A 189 -4.62 27.27 5.98
C ALA A 189 -4.58 26.29 7.19
N ALA A 190 -4.79 25.00 6.97
CA ALA A 190 -4.76 23.97 8.01
C ALA A 190 -3.34 23.51 8.39
N ILE A 191 -2.30 24.15 7.89
CA ILE A 191 -0.89 23.75 8.16
C ILE A 191 -0.58 23.65 9.65
N GLY A 192 -1.14 24.51 10.48
CA GLY A 192 -0.97 24.46 11.94
C GLY A 192 -1.51 23.16 12.54
N SER A 193 -2.68 22.71 12.09
CA SER A 193 -3.28 21.45 12.54
C SER A 193 -2.46 20.25 12.09
N VAL A 194 -1.94 20.26 10.87
CA VAL A 194 -1.04 19.21 10.36
C VAL A 194 0.25 19.18 11.18
N ASN A 195 0.86 20.32 11.43
CA ASN A 195 2.10 20.42 12.19
C ASN A 195 1.94 19.98 13.65
N ASN A 196 0.75 20.14 14.21
CA ASN A 196 0.39 19.68 15.56
C ASN A 196 -0.16 18.25 15.61
N LEU A 197 -0.23 17.55 14.48
CA LEU A 197 -0.77 16.19 14.33
C LEU A 197 -2.25 16.10 14.81
N ASP A 198 -3.01 17.16 14.61
CA ASP A 198 -4.42 17.27 15.07
C ASP A 198 -5.38 16.67 14.03
N GLY A 199 -5.60 15.34 14.15
CA GLY A 199 -6.50 14.61 13.27
C GLY A 199 -7.95 15.06 13.35
N ARG A 200 -8.41 15.51 14.53
CA ARG A 200 -9.78 15.99 14.70
C ARG A 200 -10.03 17.27 13.89
N ALA A 201 -9.10 18.19 13.91
CA ALA A 201 -9.19 19.42 13.11
C ALA A 201 -9.13 19.15 11.61
N LEU A 202 -8.43 18.08 11.18
CA LEU A 202 -8.30 17.70 9.78
C LEU A 202 -9.46 16.85 9.25
N ALA A 203 -10.26 16.24 10.13
CA ALA A 203 -11.31 15.30 9.75
C ALA A 203 -12.31 15.89 8.72
N ALA A 204 -12.74 17.13 8.92
CA ALA A 204 -13.67 17.81 8.00
C ALA A 204 -13.07 18.00 6.59
N LEU A 205 -11.77 18.32 6.49
CA LEU A 205 -11.08 18.44 5.22
C LEU A 205 -10.88 17.06 4.56
N ASN A 206 -10.62 16.05 5.38
CA ASN A 206 -10.42 14.69 4.91
C ASN A 206 -11.69 14.06 4.31
N THR A 207 -12.85 14.41 4.81
CA THR A 207 -14.17 13.95 4.31
C THR A 207 -14.36 14.26 2.83
N ARG A 208 -13.76 15.33 2.30
CA ARG A 208 -13.81 15.69 0.87
C ARG A 208 -13.21 14.62 -0.03
N TYR A 209 -12.32 13.79 0.51
CA TYR A 209 -11.67 12.70 -0.19
C TYR A 209 -12.36 11.35 0.00
N GLN A 210 -13.53 11.35 0.67
CA GLN A 210 -14.30 10.13 1.00
C GLN A 210 -13.42 9.08 1.68
N ASN A 211 -12.63 9.52 2.65
CA ASN A 211 -11.62 8.71 3.30
C ASN A 211 -11.62 8.95 4.81
N ASP A 212 -11.69 7.86 5.58
CA ASP A 212 -11.73 7.88 7.04
C ASP A 212 -10.36 7.63 7.69
N THR A 213 -9.36 7.35 6.86
CA THR A 213 -8.00 7.05 7.33
C THR A 213 -7.03 8.15 6.91
N MET A 214 -6.30 8.68 7.87
CA MET A 214 -5.25 9.68 7.66
C MET A 214 -3.94 9.24 8.31
N LEU A 215 -2.85 9.43 7.58
CA LEU A 215 -1.51 9.45 8.15
C LEU A 215 -1.06 10.90 8.22
N ILE A 216 -0.89 11.41 9.43
CA ILE A 216 -0.48 12.79 9.67
C ILE A 216 0.99 12.78 10.06
N GLY A 217 1.80 13.55 9.36
CA GLY A 217 3.23 13.60 9.58
C GLY A 217 3.75 15.03 9.76
N ARG A 218 4.74 15.16 10.61
CA ARG A 218 5.57 16.36 10.74
C ARG A 218 7.02 15.98 10.60
N ILE A 219 7.67 16.52 9.58
CA ILE A 219 9.11 16.36 9.34
C ILE A 219 9.75 17.74 9.46
N TYR A 220 10.75 17.86 10.29
CA TYR A 220 11.43 19.13 10.49
C TYR A 220 12.94 18.96 10.66
N ARG A 221 13.66 20.00 10.29
CA ARG A 221 15.11 20.05 10.46
C ARG A 221 15.44 20.54 11.86
N SER A 222 16.18 19.73 12.61
CA SER A 222 16.76 20.09 13.92
C SER A 222 18.25 20.31 13.80
N THR A 223 18.89 20.72 14.90
CA THR A 223 20.36 20.89 14.97
C THR A 223 21.10 19.57 14.78
N SER A 224 20.49 18.45 15.13
CA SER A 224 21.05 17.09 15.01
C SER A 224 20.69 16.37 13.69
N GLY A 225 19.92 17.02 12.82
CA GLY A 225 19.47 16.42 11.54
C GLY A 225 17.97 16.54 11.34
N TRP A 226 17.39 15.57 10.62
CA TRP A 226 15.96 15.51 10.38
C TRP A 226 15.25 14.72 11.46
N SER A 227 14.12 15.24 11.92
CA SER A 227 13.23 14.56 12.89
C SER A 227 11.85 14.42 12.29
N ALA A 228 11.17 13.34 12.61
CA ALA A 228 9.81 13.06 12.12
C ALA A 228 8.91 12.56 13.24
N TRP A 229 7.68 13.01 13.23
CA TRP A 229 6.60 12.55 14.11
C TRP A 229 5.42 12.16 13.26
N TRP A 230 4.72 11.08 13.67
CA TRP A 230 3.61 10.51 12.93
C TRP A 230 2.44 10.21 13.82
N SER A 231 1.24 10.42 13.31
CA SER A 231 -0.01 9.99 13.91
C SER A 231 -0.86 9.30 12.85
N LEU A 232 -1.36 8.12 13.18
CA LEU A 232 -2.36 7.44 12.38
C LEU A 232 -3.72 7.75 12.98
N TRP A 233 -4.62 8.25 12.16
CA TRP A 233 -5.99 8.54 12.50
C TRP A 233 -6.90 7.64 11.68
N GLN A 234 -7.78 6.91 12.33
CA GLN A 234 -8.71 5.99 11.69
C GLN A 234 -10.05 6.03 12.42
N ASP A 235 -11.16 6.03 11.66
CA ASP A 235 -12.54 5.95 12.16
C ASP A 235 -12.88 7.00 13.24
N GLY A 236 -12.26 8.18 13.16
CA GLY A 236 -12.52 9.30 14.07
C GLY A 236 -11.68 9.30 15.37
N ALA A 237 -10.67 8.45 15.49
CA ALA A 237 -9.78 8.36 16.66
C ALA A 237 -8.29 8.19 16.27
#